data_c762033cc52ef2c8dab1bb7f3948479e
#
_entry.id   c762033cc52ef2c8dab1bb7f3948479e
#
_cell.length_a   1.000
_cell.length_b   1.000
_cell.length_c   1.000
_cell.angle_alpha   90.00
_cell.angle_beta   90.00
_cell.angle_gamma   90.00
#
_symmetry.space_group_name_H-M   'P 1'
#
loop_
_entity.id
_entity.type
_entity.pdbx_description
1 polymer ?
#
loop_
_entity_poly.entity_id
_entity_poly.type
_entity_poly.pdbx_seq_one_letter_code
_entity_poly.pdbx_strand_id
1 'polypeptide(L)'
;MREFLIIATLGALATTNASATSSWLDSHDVQQQLAAGQVVVRGAMDGRAMAARVDAAVKVHADRDAIWGVLKDCDHAPSFIPGLKRCQRVASAPDGSWEVIAHDVKYSWFMPTIHSVFRADYQRPSRIDFHRIGGDLKDEQGSWLLEPLPDGSGTIVEYQMQINPGFWIPQAIVHRSLRKELPEALAALRIRVESLQAARR
;
A
#
# COMPACT_ATOMS: atom_id res chain seq x y z
N MET A 1 47.96 1.50 -49.29
CA MET A 1 46.99 0.67 -48.56
C MET A 1 46.70 1.41 -47.25
N ARG A 2 45.53 2.01 -47.15
CA ARG A 2 45.07 2.82 -45.97
C ARG A 2 44.01 1.99 -45.25
N GLU A 3 44.32 1.51 -44.08
CA GLU A 3 43.36 0.81 -43.25
C GLU A 3 42.44 1.84 -42.51
N PHE A 4 41.16 1.70 -42.71
CA PHE A 4 40.14 2.47 -42.01
C PHE A 4 39.73 1.75 -40.70
N LEU A 5 40.10 2.34 -39.54
CA LEU A 5 39.66 1.89 -38.24
C LEU A 5 38.23 2.41 -38.02
N ILE A 6 37.27 1.51 -37.98
CA ILE A 6 35.85 1.82 -37.58
C ILE A 6 35.76 1.65 -36.07
N ILE A 7 35.64 2.77 -35.35
CA ILE A 7 35.36 2.77 -33.90
C ILE A 7 33.84 2.66 -33.74
N ALA A 8 33.36 1.50 -33.34
CA ALA A 8 31.97 1.28 -32.96
C ALA A 8 31.74 1.79 -31.52
N THR A 9 31.05 2.94 -31.38
CA THR A 9 30.62 3.43 -30.09
C THR A 9 29.34 2.66 -29.66
N LEU A 10 29.48 1.76 -28.67
CA LEU A 10 28.34 1.17 -27.99
C LEU A 10 27.68 2.23 -27.11
N GLY A 11 26.56 2.76 -27.56
CA GLY A 11 25.66 3.57 -26.72
C GLY A 11 24.93 2.68 -25.72
N ALA A 12 25.25 2.79 -24.44
CA ALA A 12 24.48 2.17 -23.37
C ALA A 12 23.12 2.87 -23.24
N LEU A 13 22.06 2.21 -23.68
CA LEU A 13 20.69 2.63 -23.43
C LEU A 13 20.38 2.37 -21.94
N ALA A 14 20.43 3.42 -21.13
CA ALA A 14 19.92 3.38 -19.78
C ALA A 14 18.38 3.22 -19.84
N THR A 15 17.90 2.02 -19.58
CA THR A 15 16.46 1.78 -19.37
C THR A 15 16.07 2.38 -18.03
N THR A 16 15.48 3.58 -18.05
CA THR A 16 14.79 4.14 -16.90
C THR A 16 13.52 3.31 -16.69
N ASN A 17 13.51 2.48 -15.64
CA ASN A 17 12.30 1.86 -15.13
C ASN A 17 11.42 2.98 -14.55
N ALA A 18 10.59 3.59 -15.37
CA ALA A 18 9.51 4.42 -14.91
C ALA A 18 8.52 3.50 -14.17
N SER A 19 8.40 3.67 -12.86
CA SER A 19 7.32 3.04 -12.09
C SER A 19 6.01 3.51 -12.72
N ALA A 20 5.23 2.57 -13.24
CA ALA A 20 3.95 2.91 -13.86
C ALA A 20 2.96 3.31 -12.78
N THR A 21 2.83 4.60 -12.53
CA THR A 21 1.75 5.18 -11.72
C THR A 21 0.42 4.72 -12.30
N SER A 22 -0.50 4.32 -11.44
CA SER A 22 -1.79 3.81 -11.90
C SER A 22 -2.57 4.91 -12.62
N SER A 23 -3.04 4.66 -13.83
CA SER A 23 -3.70 5.64 -14.72
C SER A 23 -4.90 6.36 -14.07
N TRP A 24 -5.50 5.82 -13.02
CA TRP A 24 -6.61 6.45 -12.33
C TRP A 24 -6.19 7.67 -11.49
N LEU A 25 -4.94 7.69 -11.03
CA LEU A 25 -4.38 8.85 -10.31
C LEU A 25 -4.20 10.06 -11.21
N ASP A 26 -4.07 9.87 -12.52
CA ASP A 26 -3.86 10.95 -13.48
C ASP A 26 -5.13 11.77 -13.76
N SER A 27 -6.30 11.32 -13.28
CA SER A 27 -7.54 12.06 -13.48
C SER A 27 -7.51 13.38 -12.69
N HIS A 28 -7.95 14.47 -13.34
CA HIS A 28 -7.94 15.82 -12.77
C HIS A 28 -8.70 15.90 -11.42
N ASP A 29 -9.82 15.20 -11.31
CA ASP A 29 -10.63 15.15 -10.08
C ASP A 29 -9.86 14.50 -8.91
N VAL A 30 -9.19 13.37 -9.17
CA VAL A 30 -8.36 12.69 -8.15
C VAL A 30 -7.19 13.57 -7.73
N GLN A 31 -6.52 14.22 -8.69
CA GLN A 31 -5.42 15.14 -8.38
C GLN A 31 -5.87 16.33 -7.53
N GLN A 32 -7.04 16.91 -7.81
CA GLN A 32 -7.61 17.98 -6.99
C GLN A 32 -7.90 17.51 -5.55
N GLN A 33 -8.50 16.33 -5.39
CA GLN A 33 -8.80 15.77 -4.07
C GLN A 33 -7.50 15.50 -3.27
N LEU A 34 -6.48 14.91 -3.89
CA LEU A 34 -5.18 14.68 -3.27
C LEU A 34 -4.48 15.99 -2.89
N ALA A 35 -4.55 17.01 -3.77
CA ALA A 35 -4.00 18.34 -3.48
C ALA A 35 -4.73 19.04 -2.31
N ALA A 36 -6.04 18.80 -2.16
CA ALA A 36 -6.84 19.25 -1.03
C ALA A 36 -6.60 18.44 0.27
N GLY A 37 -5.65 17.48 0.24
CA GLY A 37 -5.33 16.63 1.39
C GLY A 37 -6.37 15.55 1.68
N GLN A 38 -7.24 15.24 0.73
CA GLN A 38 -8.23 14.18 0.90
C GLN A 38 -7.60 12.80 0.65
N VAL A 39 -8.16 11.79 1.30
CA VAL A 39 -7.92 10.38 0.94
C VAL A 39 -8.92 10.02 -0.15
N VAL A 40 -8.42 9.54 -1.27
CA VAL A 40 -9.27 9.11 -2.38
C VAL A 40 -9.37 7.59 -2.37
N VAL A 41 -10.59 7.06 -2.42
CA VAL A 41 -10.84 5.61 -2.42
C VAL A 41 -11.82 5.29 -3.53
N ARG A 42 -11.51 4.26 -4.30
CA ARG A 42 -12.41 3.61 -5.23
C ARG A 42 -12.43 2.12 -4.98
N GLY A 43 -13.55 1.48 -5.17
CA GLY A 43 -13.68 0.05 -4.97
C GLY A 43 -14.80 -0.53 -5.82
N ALA A 44 -14.63 -1.77 -6.23
CA ALA A 44 -15.62 -2.55 -6.90
C ALA A 44 -15.75 -3.93 -6.23
N MET A 45 -16.99 -4.42 -6.13
CA MET A 45 -17.26 -5.78 -5.69
C MET A 45 -17.75 -6.60 -6.87
N ASP A 46 -17.17 -7.77 -7.05
CA ASP A 46 -17.78 -8.83 -7.84
C ASP A 46 -18.68 -9.66 -6.91
N GLY A 47 -19.98 -9.39 -6.96
CA GLY A 47 -20.98 -10.06 -6.11
C GLY A 47 -21.08 -11.58 -6.39
N ARG A 48 -20.67 -12.07 -7.57
CA ARG A 48 -20.66 -13.50 -7.90
C ARG A 48 -19.43 -14.20 -7.32
N ALA A 49 -18.28 -13.55 -7.38
CA ALA A 49 -17.02 -14.08 -6.89
C ALA A 49 -16.80 -13.81 -5.38
N MET A 50 -17.66 -13.04 -4.73
CA MET A 50 -17.46 -12.52 -3.36
C MET A 50 -16.10 -11.84 -3.21
N ALA A 51 -15.56 -11.30 -4.28
CA ALA A 51 -14.27 -10.65 -4.33
C ALA A 51 -14.45 -9.14 -4.37
N ALA A 52 -13.58 -8.41 -3.71
CA ALA A 52 -13.51 -6.96 -3.77
C ALA A 52 -12.14 -6.52 -4.30
N ARG A 53 -12.17 -5.47 -5.13
CA ARG A 53 -10.96 -4.72 -5.49
C ARG A 53 -11.09 -3.32 -4.92
N VAL A 54 -10.01 -2.86 -4.33
CA VAL A 54 -9.91 -1.54 -3.73
C VAL A 54 -8.63 -0.88 -4.19
N ASP A 55 -8.73 0.35 -4.64
CA ASP A 55 -7.60 1.24 -4.90
C ASP A 55 -7.81 2.49 -4.03
N ALA A 56 -6.77 2.94 -3.35
CA ALA A 56 -6.83 4.14 -2.52
C ALA A 56 -5.52 4.92 -2.62
N ALA A 57 -5.59 6.24 -2.41
CA ALA A 57 -4.40 7.07 -2.40
C ALA A 57 -4.52 8.23 -1.40
N VAL A 58 -3.37 8.65 -0.90
CA VAL A 58 -3.24 9.82 -0.03
C VAL A 58 -1.92 10.54 -0.27
N LYS A 59 -1.93 11.87 -0.24
CA LYS A 59 -0.71 12.69 -0.19
C LYS A 59 -0.21 12.76 1.25
N VAL A 60 1.08 12.47 1.45
CA VAL A 60 1.79 12.55 2.73
C VAL A 60 2.95 13.53 2.59
N HIS A 61 3.09 14.52 3.50
CA HIS A 61 4.17 15.51 3.48
C HIS A 61 5.44 14.96 4.14
N ALA A 62 5.94 13.89 3.56
CA ALA A 62 7.13 13.17 4.03
C ALA A 62 7.85 12.48 2.87
N ASP A 63 9.11 12.15 3.08
CA ASP A 63 9.86 11.31 2.17
C ASP A 63 9.43 9.83 2.25
N ARG A 64 9.82 9.05 1.26
CA ARG A 64 9.48 7.63 1.18
C ARG A 64 10.03 6.80 2.34
N ASP A 65 11.22 7.13 2.83
CA ASP A 65 11.85 6.38 3.93
C ASP A 65 11.10 6.55 5.24
N ALA A 66 10.59 7.76 5.53
CA ALA A 66 9.75 8.01 6.70
C ALA A 66 8.43 7.21 6.63
N ILE A 67 7.77 7.20 5.47
CA ILE A 67 6.55 6.42 5.23
C ILE A 67 6.83 4.93 5.35
N TRP A 68 7.91 4.46 4.73
CA TRP A 68 8.37 3.09 4.77
C TRP A 68 8.54 2.58 6.20
N GLY A 69 9.17 3.40 7.04
CA GLY A 69 9.35 3.08 8.46
C GLY A 69 8.04 2.81 9.19
N VAL A 70 6.99 3.60 8.91
CA VAL A 70 5.67 3.43 9.53
C VAL A 70 4.91 2.23 8.94
N LEU A 71 4.99 1.99 7.63
CA LEU A 71 4.36 0.82 7.00
C LEU A 71 4.92 -0.50 7.51
N LYS A 72 6.19 -0.53 7.91
CA LYS A 72 6.85 -1.71 8.48
C LYS A 72 6.74 -1.82 10.01
N ASP A 73 6.17 -0.82 10.66
CA ASP A 73 6.05 -0.78 12.13
C ASP A 73 4.88 -1.62 12.62
N CYS A 74 5.06 -2.93 12.59
CA CYS A 74 4.06 -3.91 13.03
C CYS A 74 3.70 -3.74 14.53
N ASP A 75 4.65 -3.33 15.36
CA ASP A 75 4.45 -3.20 16.81
C ASP A 75 3.45 -2.07 17.15
N HIS A 76 3.47 -0.99 16.39
CA HIS A 76 2.58 0.14 16.61
C HIS A 76 1.34 0.15 15.68
N ALA A 77 1.30 -0.68 14.64
CA ALA A 77 0.20 -0.72 13.67
C ALA A 77 -1.20 -0.84 14.33
N PRO A 78 -1.42 -1.68 15.36
CA PRO A 78 -2.72 -1.77 16.04
C PRO A 78 -3.18 -0.48 16.72
N SER A 79 -2.28 0.44 17.02
CA SER A 79 -2.61 1.70 17.70
C SER A 79 -3.26 2.74 16.77
N PHE A 80 -3.10 2.62 15.46
CA PHE A 80 -3.62 3.60 14.50
C PHE A 80 -4.42 3.00 13.33
N ILE A 81 -4.28 1.70 13.03
CA ILE A 81 -5.06 1.05 11.96
C ILE A 81 -6.42 0.59 12.52
N PRO A 82 -7.54 1.16 12.04
CA PRO A 82 -8.87 0.76 12.49
C PRO A 82 -9.12 -0.74 12.32
N GLY A 83 -9.64 -1.37 13.36
CA GLY A 83 -9.98 -2.79 13.33
C GLY A 83 -8.80 -3.76 13.51
N LEU A 84 -7.56 -3.35 13.29
CA LEU A 84 -6.40 -4.18 13.53
C LEU A 84 -6.21 -4.37 15.05
N LYS A 85 -6.26 -5.62 15.52
CA LYS A 85 -6.11 -5.98 16.95
C LYS A 85 -4.71 -6.46 17.28
N ARG A 86 -4.07 -7.10 16.32
CA ARG A 86 -2.72 -7.63 16.46
C ARG A 86 -2.00 -7.59 15.11
N CYS A 87 -0.74 -7.24 15.14
CA CYS A 87 0.23 -7.45 14.08
C CYS A 87 1.40 -8.25 14.65
N GLN A 88 1.84 -9.26 13.94
CA GLN A 88 2.98 -10.07 14.35
C GLN A 88 3.84 -10.41 13.14
N ARG A 89 5.13 -10.12 13.21
CA ARG A 89 6.12 -10.62 12.27
C ARG A 89 6.44 -12.07 12.61
N VAL A 90 6.10 -13.00 11.71
CA VAL A 90 6.25 -14.45 11.91
C VAL A 90 7.59 -14.94 11.40
N ALA A 91 8.03 -14.40 10.26
CA ALA A 91 9.31 -14.73 9.63
C ALA A 91 9.82 -13.56 8.81
N SER A 92 11.10 -13.53 8.50
CA SER A 92 11.72 -12.54 7.62
C SER A 92 12.94 -13.10 6.90
N ALA A 93 13.26 -12.54 5.74
CA ALA A 93 14.53 -12.81 5.07
C ALA A 93 15.68 -12.17 5.87
N PRO A 94 16.89 -12.81 5.89
CA PRO A 94 18.06 -12.23 6.53
C PRO A 94 18.49 -10.89 5.93
N ASP A 95 18.25 -10.69 4.63
CA ASP A 95 18.55 -9.46 3.89
C ASP A 95 17.42 -8.42 3.97
N GLY A 96 16.31 -8.76 4.63
CA GLY A 96 15.15 -7.88 4.76
C GLY A 96 14.31 -7.71 3.50
N SER A 97 14.51 -8.56 2.48
CA SER A 97 13.78 -8.48 1.20
C SER A 97 12.31 -8.89 1.29
N TRP A 98 11.93 -9.66 2.32
CA TRP A 98 10.55 -10.04 2.58
C TRP A 98 10.29 -10.32 4.07
N GLU A 99 9.03 -10.25 4.44
CA GLU A 99 8.52 -10.67 5.76
C GLU A 99 7.23 -11.47 5.62
N VAL A 100 6.97 -12.37 6.57
CA VAL A 100 5.66 -13.00 6.78
C VAL A 100 5.03 -12.32 7.98
N ILE A 101 3.82 -11.81 7.79
CA ILE A 101 3.09 -11.03 8.78
C ILE A 101 1.75 -11.70 9.05
N ALA A 102 1.39 -11.79 10.33
CA ALA A 102 0.07 -12.23 10.78
C ALA A 102 -0.70 -11.05 11.34
N HIS A 103 -1.92 -10.85 10.85
CA HIS A 103 -2.87 -9.84 11.31
C HIS A 103 -4.11 -10.49 11.91
N ASP A 104 -4.58 -9.92 13.01
CA ASP A 104 -5.89 -10.19 13.59
C ASP A 104 -6.76 -8.94 13.41
N VAL A 105 -7.79 -9.04 12.57
CA VAL A 105 -8.63 -7.89 12.21
C VAL A 105 -10.06 -8.12 12.65
N LYS A 106 -10.68 -7.14 13.29
CA LYS A 106 -12.08 -7.17 13.71
C LYS A 106 -12.86 -6.00 13.12
N TYR A 107 -13.67 -6.28 12.10
CA TYR A 107 -14.45 -5.27 11.39
C TYR A 107 -15.73 -4.85 12.13
N SER A 108 -16.28 -5.70 13.02
CA SER A 108 -17.50 -5.40 13.76
C SER A 108 -17.57 -6.24 15.04
N TRP A 109 -18.35 -5.75 16.03
CA TRP A 109 -18.52 -6.45 17.29
C TRP A 109 -19.20 -7.83 17.16
N PHE A 110 -20.07 -8.00 16.14
CA PHE A 110 -20.81 -9.25 15.88
C PHE A 110 -20.11 -10.20 14.90
N MET A 111 -19.03 -9.75 14.23
CA MET A 111 -18.22 -10.61 13.38
C MET A 111 -17.08 -11.25 14.17
N PRO A 112 -16.65 -12.45 13.80
CA PRO A 112 -15.44 -13.03 14.36
C PRO A 112 -14.22 -12.18 14.02
N THR A 113 -13.15 -12.33 14.78
CA THR A 113 -11.84 -11.84 14.39
C THR A 113 -11.37 -12.66 13.19
N ILE A 114 -10.88 -11.98 12.16
CA ILE A 114 -10.34 -12.59 10.95
C ILE A 114 -8.83 -12.64 11.10
N HIS A 115 -8.27 -13.83 10.96
CA HIS A 115 -6.83 -14.03 10.88
C HIS A 115 -6.38 -13.96 9.42
N SER A 116 -5.42 -13.12 9.12
CA SER A 116 -4.75 -13.08 7.81
C SER A 116 -3.27 -13.31 8.01
N VAL A 117 -2.69 -14.23 7.24
CA VAL A 117 -1.24 -14.43 7.17
C VAL A 117 -0.81 -14.23 5.74
N PHE A 118 0.04 -13.24 5.53
CA PHE A 118 0.52 -12.87 4.21
C PHE A 118 2.03 -12.69 4.18
N ARG A 119 2.61 -12.88 3.02
CA ARG A 119 3.99 -12.53 2.73
C ARG A 119 4.01 -11.16 2.10
N ALA A 120 4.90 -10.30 2.59
CA ALA A 120 5.21 -9.00 2.03
C ALA A 120 6.60 -9.04 1.42
N ASP A 121 6.72 -8.74 0.13
CA ASP A 121 7.97 -8.62 -0.61
C ASP A 121 8.31 -7.14 -0.82
N TYR A 122 9.54 -6.76 -0.59
CA TYR A 122 9.98 -5.38 -0.44
C TYR A 122 10.90 -4.90 -1.56
N GLN A 123 10.53 -3.79 -2.19
CA GLN A 123 11.36 -3.02 -3.11
C GLN A 123 11.58 -1.62 -2.51
N ARG A 124 12.46 -1.56 -1.50
CA ARG A 124 12.70 -0.34 -0.73
C ARG A 124 13.25 0.79 -1.59
N PRO A 125 12.80 2.03 -1.33
CA PRO A 125 11.68 2.47 -0.46
C PRO A 125 10.40 2.73 -1.26
N SER A 126 10.19 2.07 -2.40
CA SER A 126 9.16 2.45 -3.38
C SER A 126 7.94 1.54 -3.40
N ARG A 127 8.10 0.25 -3.06
CA ARG A 127 7.01 -0.72 -3.26
C ARG A 127 7.04 -1.85 -2.24
N ILE A 128 5.85 -2.23 -1.76
CA ILE A 128 5.59 -3.43 -0.96
C ILE A 128 4.52 -4.21 -1.71
N ASP A 129 4.81 -5.41 -2.16
CA ASP A 129 3.82 -6.34 -2.67
C ASP A 129 3.46 -7.35 -1.59
N PHE A 130 2.18 -7.65 -1.42
CA PHE A 130 1.77 -8.65 -0.45
C PHE A 130 0.77 -9.64 -1.05
N HIS A 131 0.85 -10.88 -0.59
CA HIS A 131 -0.07 -11.93 -0.96
C HIS A 131 -0.30 -12.91 0.19
N ARG A 132 -1.52 -13.43 0.26
CA ARG A 132 -1.93 -14.39 1.27
C ARG A 132 -1.09 -15.67 1.19
N ILE A 133 -0.68 -16.17 2.36
CA ILE A 133 -0.08 -17.50 2.50
C ILE A 133 -0.80 -18.37 3.54
N GLY A 134 -1.77 -17.81 4.30
CA GLY A 134 -2.54 -18.52 5.32
C GLY A 134 -3.67 -17.70 5.91
N GLY A 135 -4.32 -18.23 6.94
CA GLY A 135 -5.42 -17.56 7.64
C GLY A 135 -6.81 -17.86 7.06
N ASP A 136 -7.80 -17.08 7.50
CA ASP A 136 -9.24 -17.34 7.30
C ASP A 136 -9.74 -16.88 5.92
N LEU A 137 -9.05 -15.94 5.27
CA LEU A 137 -9.45 -15.43 3.96
C LEU A 137 -9.20 -16.50 2.88
N LYS A 138 -10.01 -16.52 1.82
CA LYS A 138 -9.79 -17.37 0.66
C LYS A 138 -8.64 -16.86 -0.20
N ASP A 139 -8.58 -15.53 -0.40
CA ASP A 139 -7.53 -14.86 -1.15
C ASP A 139 -7.34 -13.43 -0.68
N GLU A 140 -6.10 -12.95 -0.69
CA GLU A 140 -5.71 -11.59 -0.37
C GLU A 140 -4.38 -11.28 -1.07
N GLN A 141 -4.37 -10.22 -1.86
CA GLN A 141 -3.16 -9.73 -2.49
C GLN A 141 -3.26 -8.23 -2.77
N GLY A 142 -2.13 -7.58 -2.83
CA GLY A 142 -2.10 -6.15 -3.13
C GLY A 142 -0.72 -5.55 -3.10
N SER A 143 -0.68 -4.22 -3.11
CA SER A 143 0.57 -3.48 -3.06
C SER A 143 0.40 -2.11 -2.42
N TRP A 144 1.49 -1.63 -1.86
CA TRP A 144 1.75 -0.24 -1.54
C TRP A 144 2.76 0.32 -2.52
N LEU A 145 2.47 1.48 -3.11
CA LEU A 145 3.42 2.22 -3.95
C LEU A 145 3.65 3.60 -3.34
N LEU A 146 4.91 4.04 -3.33
CA LEU A 146 5.34 5.29 -2.78
C LEU A 146 5.98 6.13 -3.89
N GLU A 147 5.23 7.09 -4.44
CA GLU A 147 5.66 7.93 -5.54
C GLU A 147 6.02 9.34 -5.02
N PRO A 148 7.29 9.75 -5.08
CA PRO A 148 7.67 11.09 -4.63
C PRO A 148 7.09 12.14 -5.56
N LEU A 149 6.60 13.24 -4.99
CA LEU A 149 6.14 14.38 -5.77
C LEU A 149 7.33 15.08 -6.44
N PRO A 150 7.18 15.53 -7.70
CA PRO A 150 8.28 16.17 -8.44
C PRO A 150 8.82 17.44 -7.78
N ASP A 151 7.97 18.14 -7.04
CA ASP A 151 8.33 19.37 -6.30
C ASP A 151 8.99 19.11 -4.93
N GLY A 152 9.16 17.83 -4.56
CA GLY A 152 9.73 17.44 -3.28
C GLY A 152 8.83 17.71 -2.07
N SER A 153 7.58 18.12 -2.26
CA SER A 153 6.66 18.47 -1.16
C SER A 153 6.12 17.28 -0.39
N GLY A 154 6.42 16.04 -0.84
CA GLY A 154 5.95 14.83 -0.21
C GLY A 154 5.90 13.63 -1.14
N THR A 155 5.07 12.67 -0.77
CA THR A 155 4.91 11.39 -1.47
C THR A 155 3.43 11.08 -1.64
N ILE A 156 3.03 10.60 -2.81
CA ILE A 156 1.74 9.93 -2.98
C ILE A 156 1.89 8.48 -2.53
N VAL A 157 1.09 8.08 -1.56
CA VAL A 157 0.96 6.69 -1.11
C VAL A 157 -0.25 6.11 -1.79
N GLU A 158 -0.03 5.12 -2.65
CA GLU A 158 -1.09 4.35 -3.29
C GLU A 158 -1.19 2.98 -2.63
N TYR A 159 -2.42 2.55 -2.36
CA TYR A 159 -2.77 1.24 -1.83
C TYR A 159 -3.70 0.53 -2.79
N GLN A 160 -3.34 -0.67 -3.19
CA GLN A 160 -4.15 -1.54 -4.04
C GLN A 160 -4.36 -2.86 -3.32
N MET A 161 -5.59 -3.37 -3.33
CA MET A 161 -5.93 -4.63 -2.69
C MET A 161 -7.00 -5.37 -3.49
N GLN A 162 -6.80 -6.67 -3.62
CA GLN A 162 -7.82 -7.63 -4.02
C GLN A 162 -8.02 -8.60 -2.86
N ILE A 163 -9.28 -8.80 -2.48
CA ILE A 163 -9.62 -9.66 -1.36
C ILE A 163 -10.81 -10.56 -1.72
N ASN A 164 -10.71 -11.83 -1.38
CA ASN A 164 -11.82 -12.77 -1.39
C ASN A 164 -11.91 -13.40 0.01
N PRO A 165 -12.92 -13.03 0.81
CA PRO A 165 -13.06 -13.59 2.15
C PRO A 165 -13.40 -15.09 2.15
N GLY A 166 -13.98 -15.63 1.07
CA GLY A 166 -14.43 -17.01 1.02
C GLY A 166 -15.76 -17.27 1.75
N PHE A 167 -16.34 -16.24 2.35
CA PHE A 167 -17.62 -16.25 3.04
C PHE A 167 -18.40 -14.97 2.75
N TRP A 168 -19.70 -15.00 2.97
CA TRP A 168 -20.54 -13.84 2.71
C TRP A 168 -20.32 -12.72 3.73
N ILE A 169 -20.13 -11.50 3.23
CA ILE A 169 -20.05 -10.29 4.04
C ILE A 169 -21.23 -9.37 3.68
N PRO A 170 -21.98 -8.84 4.67
CA PRO A 170 -23.03 -7.89 4.41
C PRO A 170 -22.51 -6.67 3.65
N GLN A 171 -23.22 -6.23 2.61
CA GLN A 171 -22.83 -5.07 1.80
C GLN A 171 -22.63 -3.79 2.64
N ALA A 172 -23.43 -3.62 3.70
CA ALA A 172 -23.27 -2.48 4.61
C ALA A 172 -21.89 -2.42 5.26
N ILE A 173 -21.28 -3.58 5.56
CA ILE A 173 -19.92 -3.64 6.11
C ILE A 173 -18.91 -3.25 5.05
N VAL A 174 -19.06 -3.77 3.83
CA VAL A 174 -18.15 -3.41 2.72
C VAL A 174 -18.23 -1.91 2.42
N HIS A 175 -19.43 -1.36 2.32
CA HIS A 175 -19.62 0.09 2.12
C HIS A 175 -19.00 0.92 3.25
N ARG A 176 -19.16 0.48 4.49
CA ARG A 176 -18.54 1.13 5.64
C ARG A 176 -17.02 1.11 5.55
N SER A 177 -16.44 -0.05 5.23
CA SER A 177 -14.98 -0.20 5.12
C SER A 177 -14.42 0.71 4.02
N LEU A 178 -15.06 0.76 2.85
CA LEU A 178 -14.63 1.62 1.75
C LEU A 178 -14.80 3.12 2.02
N ARG A 179 -15.90 3.52 2.67
CA ARG A 179 -16.26 4.93 2.87
C ARG A 179 -15.69 5.54 4.14
N LYS A 180 -15.35 4.73 5.12
CA LYS A 180 -14.92 5.20 6.44
C LYS A 180 -13.61 4.57 6.89
N GLU A 181 -13.55 3.25 7.05
CA GLU A 181 -12.44 2.59 7.72
C GLU A 181 -11.12 2.72 6.93
N LEU A 182 -11.15 2.51 5.62
CA LEU A 182 -9.96 2.66 4.78
C LEU A 182 -9.50 4.12 4.67
N PRO A 183 -10.37 5.11 4.41
CA PRO A 183 -9.96 6.52 4.51
C PRO A 183 -9.38 6.90 5.87
N GLU A 184 -9.97 6.43 6.98
CA GLU A 184 -9.45 6.66 8.33
C GLU A 184 -8.07 6.01 8.53
N ALA A 185 -7.86 4.79 8.03
CA ALA A 185 -6.57 4.10 8.12
C ALA A 185 -5.46 4.86 7.38
N LEU A 186 -5.72 5.31 6.14
CA LEU A 186 -4.75 6.09 5.37
C LEU A 186 -4.50 7.49 5.95
N ALA A 187 -5.55 8.14 6.48
CA ALA A 187 -5.39 9.40 7.21
C ALA A 187 -4.56 9.21 8.48
N ALA A 188 -4.78 8.13 9.22
CA ALA A 188 -4.01 7.81 10.43
C ALA A 188 -2.54 7.49 10.10
N LEU A 189 -2.27 6.76 9.01
CA LEU A 189 -0.92 6.56 8.49
C LEU A 189 -0.23 7.90 8.23
N ARG A 190 -0.88 8.81 7.49
CA ARG A 190 -0.36 10.16 7.21
C ARG A 190 -0.03 10.92 8.49
N ILE A 191 -0.99 11.01 9.41
CA ILE A 191 -0.81 11.72 10.69
C ILE A 191 0.37 11.13 11.46
N ARG A 192 0.49 9.81 11.52
CA ARG A 192 1.59 9.13 12.21
C ARG A 192 2.94 9.47 11.60
N VAL A 193 3.07 9.40 10.27
CA VAL A 193 4.31 9.72 9.56
C VAL A 193 4.70 11.19 9.80
N GLU A 194 3.77 12.12 9.56
CA GLU A 194 4.03 13.55 9.67
C GLU A 194 4.37 13.97 11.11
N SER A 195 3.73 13.37 12.12
CA SER A 195 4.05 13.62 13.52
C SER A 195 5.45 13.12 13.91
N LEU A 196 5.86 11.96 13.45
CA LEU A 196 7.21 11.42 13.69
C LEU A 196 8.29 12.28 12.99
N GLN A 197 7.99 12.80 11.82
CA GLN A 197 8.92 13.68 11.10
C GLN A 197 9.04 15.05 11.79
N ALA A 198 7.94 15.60 12.30
CA ALA A 198 7.97 16.84 13.08
C ALA A 198 8.78 16.71 14.38
N ALA A 199 8.70 15.57 15.04
CA ALA A 199 9.44 15.31 16.28
C ALA A 199 10.95 15.11 16.09
N ARG A 200 11.42 14.93 14.84
CA ARG A 200 12.86 14.78 14.49
C ARG A 200 13.54 16.10 14.09
N ARG A 201 12.76 17.18 13.92
CA ARG A 201 13.25 18.54 13.57
C ARG A 201 13.49 19.36 14.82
#